data_505b32d2e2eb9469f690fea7b4bb6dd5
#
_entry.id   505b32d2e2eb9469f690fea7b4bb6dd5
#
_cell.length_a   1.000
_cell.length_b   1.000
_cell.length_c   1.000
_cell.angle_alpha   90.00
_cell.angle_beta   90.00
_cell.angle_gamma   90.00
#
_symmetry.space_group_name_H-M   'P 1'
#
loop_
_entity.id
_entity.type
_entity.pdbx_description
1 polymer ?
#
loop_
_entity_poly.entity_id
_entity_poly.type
_entity_poly.pdbx_seq_one_letter_code
_entity_poly.pdbx_strand_id
1 'polypeptide(L)'
;MLEKQIEAKVCDYAKSKGLLVYKFTSPARMAVPDRMFILPDGTVFFIEFKRTGAKPTEAQMREHLRLSQHRVDVHIVDDVVNGYRMIDAAIESNHLKNHRFDEFKKYQAEKC
;
A
#
# COMPACT_ATOMS: atom_id res chain seq x y z
N MET A 1 -11.72 -3.60 -17.07
CA MET A 1 -11.28 -4.83 -16.38
C MET A 1 -12.08 -5.03 -15.11
N LEU A 2 -12.29 -6.27 -14.78
CA LEU A 2 -12.95 -6.63 -13.52
C LEU A 2 -12.02 -6.41 -12.33
N GLU A 3 -12.60 -6.10 -11.19
CA GLU A 3 -11.87 -5.84 -9.95
C GLU A 3 -10.90 -6.98 -9.60
N LYS A 4 -11.36 -8.24 -9.64
CA LYS A 4 -10.52 -9.40 -9.32
C LYS A 4 -9.31 -9.56 -10.23
N GLN A 5 -9.45 -9.18 -11.50
CA GLN A 5 -8.34 -9.25 -12.46
C GLN A 5 -7.28 -8.20 -12.14
N ILE A 6 -7.71 -6.98 -11.82
CA ILE A 6 -6.81 -5.90 -11.43
C ILE A 6 -6.09 -6.26 -10.14
N GLU A 7 -6.83 -6.71 -9.13
CA GLU A 7 -6.28 -7.13 -7.84
C GLU A 7 -5.21 -8.22 -8.01
N ALA A 8 -5.52 -9.27 -8.77
CA ALA A 8 -4.58 -10.37 -8.98
C ALA A 8 -3.28 -9.89 -9.61
N LYS A 9 -3.37 -9.09 -10.66
CA LYS A 9 -2.18 -8.60 -11.38
C LYS A 9 -1.32 -7.68 -10.52
N VAL A 10 -1.93 -6.76 -9.78
CA VAL A 10 -1.20 -5.81 -8.94
C VAL A 10 -0.58 -6.52 -7.74
N CYS A 11 -1.30 -7.44 -7.11
CA CYS A 11 -0.76 -8.23 -6.01
C CYS A 11 0.41 -9.11 -6.44
N ASP A 12 0.31 -9.76 -7.60
CA ASP A 12 1.41 -10.58 -8.14
C ASP A 12 2.63 -9.73 -8.46
N TYR A 13 2.42 -8.57 -9.03
CA TYR A 13 3.51 -7.61 -9.31
C TYR A 13 4.21 -7.19 -8.01
N ALA A 14 3.45 -6.82 -6.99
CA ALA A 14 4.00 -6.43 -5.69
C ALA A 14 4.84 -7.55 -5.08
N LYS A 15 4.33 -8.79 -5.10
CA LYS A 15 5.05 -9.96 -4.60
C LYS A 15 6.35 -10.19 -5.36
N SER A 16 6.32 -10.01 -6.69
CA SER A 16 7.52 -10.17 -7.53
C SER A 16 8.61 -9.14 -7.19
N LYS A 17 8.23 -8.02 -6.59
CA LYS A 17 9.14 -6.96 -6.15
C LYS A 17 9.54 -7.11 -4.68
N GLY A 18 9.14 -8.18 -4.01
CA GLY A 18 9.56 -8.46 -2.64
C GLY A 18 8.63 -7.95 -1.55
N LEU A 19 7.45 -7.46 -1.89
CA LEU A 19 6.47 -7.04 -0.90
C LEU A 19 5.68 -8.24 -0.37
N LEU A 20 5.32 -8.18 0.91
CA LEU A 20 4.31 -9.07 1.47
C LEU A 20 2.93 -8.49 1.14
N VAL A 21 2.00 -9.36 0.80
CA VAL A 21 0.64 -8.97 0.44
C VAL A 21 -0.34 -9.86 1.21
N TYR A 22 -1.21 -9.23 1.99
CA TYR A 22 -2.21 -9.94 2.78
C TYR A 22 -3.61 -9.42 2.48
N LYS A 23 -4.59 -10.31 2.54
CA LYS A 23 -5.97 -9.89 2.51
C LYS A 23 -6.29 -9.21 3.84
N PHE A 24 -6.92 -8.03 3.79
CA PHE A 24 -7.26 -7.29 4.98
C PHE A 24 -8.76 -7.34 5.23
N THR A 25 -9.14 -7.82 6.40
CA THR A 25 -10.54 -7.85 6.83
C THR A 25 -10.63 -7.39 8.28
N SER A 26 -11.79 -6.86 8.65
CA SER A 26 -12.06 -6.46 10.02
C SER A 26 -13.48 -6.86 10.38
N PRO A 27 -13.69 -7.74 11.37
CA PRO A 27 -15.05 -8.14 11.75
C PRO A 27 -15.94 -7.00 12.19
N ALA A 28 -15.35 -5.96 12.80
CA ALA A 28 -16.08 -4.81 13.32
C ALA A 28 -16.29 -3.69 12.31
N ARG A 29 -15.62 -3.73 11.16
CA ARG A 29 -15.66 -2.67 10.15
C ARG A 29 -15.63 -3.25 8.75
N MET A 30 -16.77 -3.18 8.06
CA MET A 30 -16.92 -3.80 6.74
C MET A 30 -16.31 -2.99 5.59
N ALA A 31 -15.98 -1.72 5.83
CA ALA A 31 -15.52 -0.80 4.78
C ALA A 31 -13.99 -0.64 4.73
N VAL A 32 -13.24 -1.52 5.38
CA VAL A 32 -11.77 -1.49 5.34
C VAL A 32 -11.24 -1.82 3.95
N PRO A 33 -10.03 -1.32 3.58
CA PRO A 33 -9.43 -1.64 2.28
C PRO A 33 -9.19 -3.13 2.08
N ASP A 34 -9.13 -3.59 0.82
CA ASP A 34 -9.06 -5.02 0.46
C ASP A 34 -7.76 -5.69 0.85
N ARG A 35 -6.63 -5.01 0.63
CA ARG A 35 -5.31 -5.62 0.74
C ARG A 35 -4.33 -4.75 1.51
N MET A 36 -3.51 -5.42 2.32
CA MET A 36 -2.38 -4.83 3.05
C MET A 36 -1.08 -5.20 2.35
N PHE A 37 -0.22 -4.22 2.13
CA PHE A 37 1.09 -4.39 1.51
C PHE A 37 2.17 -3.98 2.50
N ILE A 38 3.20 -4.80 2.62
CA ILE A 38 4.30 -4.54 3.54
C ILE A 38 5.60 -4.56 2.75
N LEU A 39 6.30 -3.43 2.78
CA LEU A 39 7.60 -3.30 2.14
C LEU A 39 8.69 -3.97 3.00
N PRO A 40 9.86 -4.26 2.41
CA PRO A 40 10.95 -4.90 3.17
C PRO A 40 11.40 -4.19 4.44
N ASP A 41 11.19 -2.88 4.55
CA ASP A 41 11.54 -2.12 5.76
C ASP A 41 10.42 -2.10 6.81
N GLY A 42 9.30 -2.77 6.53
CA GLY A 42 8.15 -2.79 7.43
C GLY A 42 7.13 -1.68 7.19
N THR A 43 7.35 -0.79 6.23
CA THR A 43 6.36 0.21 5.85
C THR A 43 5.10 -0.47 5.30
N VAL A 44 3.94 -0.06 5.80
CA VAL A 44 2.64 -0.66 5.46
C VAL A 44 1.79 0.35 4.70
N PHE A 45 1.13 -0.11 3.66
CA PHE A 45 0.09 0.66 2.99
C PHE A 45 -1.04 -0.28 2.54
N PHE A 46 -2.18 0.30 2.16
CA PHE A 46 -3.37 -0.45 1.78
C PHE A 46 -3.85 -0.05 0.40
N ILE A 47 -4.46 -0.99 -0.30
CA ILE A 47 -5.15 -0.72 -1.57
C ILE A 47 -6.58 -1.24 -1.48
N GLU A 48 -7.51 -0.37 -1.91
CA GLU A 48 -8.88 -0.73 -2.23
C GLU A 48 -8.96 -0.90 -3.75
N PHE A 49 -9.29 -2.10 -4.20
CA PHE A 49 -9.44 -2.38 -5.63
C PHE A 49 -10.87 -2.16 -6.10
N LYS A 50 -11.00 -1.58 -7.29
CA LYS A 50 -12.28 -1.36 -7.96
C LYS A 50 -12.17 -1.79 -9.41
N ARG A 51 -13.28 -2.24 -10.00
CA ARG A 51 -13.34 -2.41 -11.45
C ARG A 51 -13.10 -1.05 -12.11
N THR A 52 -12.61 -1.06 -13.34
CA THR A 52 -12.31 0.18 -14.06
C THR A 52 -13.54 1.09 -14.12
N GLY A 53 -13.36 2.33 -13.69
CA GLY A 53 -14.40 3.35 -13.66
C GLY A 53 -15.30 3.36 -12.43
N ALA A 54 -15.22 2.34 -11.59
CA ALA A 54 -16.01 2.30 -10.35
C ALA A 54 -15.33 3.12 -9.25
N LYS A 55 -16.14 3.64 -8.33
CA LYS A 55 -15.68 4.49 -7.23
C LYS A 55 -15.98 3.83 -5.89
N PRO A 56 -15.23 4.17 -4.83
CA PRO A 56 -15.52 3.70 -3.49
C PRO A 56 -16.91 4.16 -3.02
N THR A 57 -17.53 3.38 -2.15
CA THR A 57 -18.76 3.78 -1.47
C THR A 57 -18.46 4.89 -0.47
N GLU A 58 -19.51 5.58 0.00
CA GLU A 58 -19.34 6.59 1.04
C GLU A 58 -18.75 6.00 2.32
N ALA A 59 -19.16 4.80 2.70
CA ALA A 59 -18.63 4.12 3.87
C ALA A 59 -17.13 3.82 3.72
N GLN A 60 -16.71 3.37 2.54
CA GLN A 60 -15.30 3.15 2.24
C GLN A 60 -14.52 4.46 2.29
N MET A 61 -15.06 5.54 1.74
CA MET A 61 -14.40 6.86 1.77
C MET A 61 -14.21 7.35 3.20
N ARG A 62 -15.20 7.19 4.06
CA ARG A 62 -15.08 7.56 5.48
C ARG A 62 -14.01 6.75 6.20
N GLU A 63 -13.96 5.44 5.95
CA GLU A 63 -12.94 4.58 6.56
C GLU A 63 -11.53 4.92 6.05
N HIS A 64 -11.38 5.18 4.75
CA HIS A 64 -10.11 5.61 4.18
C HIS A 64 -9.64 6.94 4.78
N LEU A 65 -10.57 7.87 5.01
CA LEU A 65 -10.24 9.14 5.65
C LEU A 65 -9.76 8.92 7.08
N ARG A 66 -10.42 8.04 7.85
CA ARG A 66 -9.99 7.70 9.21
C ARG A 66 -8.54 7.18 9.22
N LEU A 67 -8.24 6.25 8.33
CA LEU A 67 -6.90 5.68 8.21
C LEU A 67 -5.89 6.76 7.85
N SER A 68 -6.21 7.64 6.89
CA SER A 68 -5.34 8.74 6.47
C SER A 68 -5.08 9.72 7.61
N GLN A 69 -6.07 9.99 8.46
CA GLN A 69 -5.89 10.83 9.64
C GLN A 69 -4.93 10.24 10.66
N HIS A 70 -4.73 8.93 10.63
CA HIS A 70 -3.75 8.23 11.45
C HIS A 70 -2.44 7.95 10.69
N ARG A 71 -2.22 8.68 9.58
CA ARG A 71 -1.01 8.57 8.73
C ARG A 71 -0.82 7.20 8.09
N VAL A 72 -1.93 6.49 7.86
CA VAL A 72 -1.92 5.23 7.14
C VAL A 72 -2.27 5.51 5.68
N ASP A 73 -1.40 5.09 4.77
CA ASP A 73 -1.60 5.30 3.34
C ASP A 73 -2.61 4.31 2.79
N VAL A 74 -3.66 4.83 2.16
CA VAL A 74 -4.69 4.03 1.49
C VAL A 74 -4.84 4.55 0.07
N HIS A 75 -4.76 3.65 -0.90
CA HIS A 75 -4.88 3.97 -2.31
C HIS A 75 -6.06 3.25 -2.92
N ILE A 76 -6.66 3.87 -3.93
CA ILE A 76 -7.75 3.28 -4.70
C ILE A 76 -7.21 2.98 -6.08
N VAL A 77 -7.33 1.72 -6.51
CA VAL A 77 -6.77 1.26 -7.78
C VAL A 77 -7.88 0.62 -8.61
N ASP A 78 -8.15 1.19 -9.78
CA ASP A 78 -9.14 0.69 -10.74
C ASP A 78 -8.51 0.41 -12.11
N ASP A 79 -7.18 0.39 -12.17
CA ASP A 79 -6.42 0.20 -13.40
C ASP A 79 -5.08 -0.47 -13.09
N VAL A 80 -4.70 -1.45 -13.91
CA VAL A 80 -3.46 -2.22 -13.68
C VAL A 80 -2.21 -1.35 -13.78
N VAL A 81 -2.15 -0.47 -14.78
CA VAL A 81 -0.97 0.39 -14.99
C VAL A 81 -0.78 1.34 -13.80
N ASN A 82 -1.86 1.95 -13.34
CA ASN A 82 -1.80 2.82 -12.16
C ASN A 82 -1.42 2.04 -10.90
N GLY A 83 -1.89 0.80 -10.77
CA GLY A 83 -1.49 -0.08 -9.68
C GLY A 83 0.01 -0.36 -9.69
N TYR A 84 0.57 -0.68 -10.83
CA TYR A 84 2.01 -0.90 -10.98
C TYR A 84 2.82 0.34 -10.63
N ARG A 85 2.39 1.51 -11.13
CA ARG A 85 3.04 2.79 -10.81
C ARG A 85 3.03 3.09 -9.32
N MET A 86 1.93 2.79 -8.67
CA MET A 86 1.78 2.99 -7.24
C MET A 86 2.74 2.09 -6.45
N ILE A 87 2.85 0.81 -6.83
CA ILE A 87 3.80 -0.12 -6.21
C ILE A 87 5.24 0.39 -6.41
N ASP A 88 5.58 0.79 -7.63
CA ASP A 88 6.92 1.30 -7.94
C ASP A 88 7.23 2.56 -7.14
N ALA A 89 6.28 3.47 -7.00
CA ALA A 89 6.45 4.69 -6.23
C ALA A 89 6.67 4.38 -4.73
N ALA A 90 5.95 3.41 -4.19
CA ALA A 90 6.11 2.98 -2.81
C ALA A 90 7.52 2.40 -2.57
N ILE A 91 8.00 1.56 -3.49
CA ILE A 91 9.34 0.97 -3.41
C ILE A 91 10.41 2.06 -3.46
N GLU A 92 10.29 3.01 -4.37
CA GLU A 92 11.25 4.11 -4.51
C GLU A 92 11.30 4.97 -3.25
N SER A 93 10.15 5.31 -2.69
CA SER A 93 10.04 6.05 -1.45
C SER A 93 10.68 5.28 -0.28
N ASN A 94 10.45 3.97 -0.21
CA ASN A 94 11.06 3.08 0.77
C ASN A 94 12.60 3.06 0.65
N HIS A 95 13.10 3.00 -0.57
CA HIS A 95 14.54 3.03 -0.84
C HIS A 95 15.20 4.30 -0.28
N LEU A 96 14.56 5.45 -0.48
CA LEU A 96 15.04 6.72 0.06
C LEU A 96 15.03 6.72 1.59
N LYS A 97 13.99 6.18 2.20
CA LYS A 97 13.89 6.08 3.66
C LYS A 97 14.99 5.18 4.23
N ASN A 98 15.25 4.04 3.61
CA ASN A 98 16.30 3.11 4.02
C ASN A 98 17.68 3.75 3.94
N HIS A 99 17.93 4.50 2.87
CA HIS A 99 19.20 5.22 2.71
C HIS A 99 19.42 6.22 3.84
N ARG A 100 18.40 7.00 4.19
CA ARG A 100 18.45 7.96 5.31
C ARG A 100 18.68 7.24 6.64
N PHE A 101 18.05 6.11 6.83
CA PHE A 101 18.20 5.33 8.07
C PHE A 101 19.61 4.78 8.20
N ASP A 102 20.20 4.28 7.13
CA ASP A 102 21.56 3.78 7.12
C ASP A 102 22.56 4.90 7.42
N GLU A 103 22.37 6.09 6.85
CA GLU A 103 23.19 7.27 7.16
C GLU A 103 23.07 7.65 8.64
N PHE A 104 21.87 7.62 9.19
CA PHE A 104 21.64 7.92 10.60
C PHE A 104 22.33 6.89 11.51
N LYS A 105 22.23 5.61 11.20
CA LYS A 105 22.93 4.54 11.95
C LYS A 105 24.43 4.75 11.93
N LYS A 106 24.97 5.08 10.79
CA LYS A 106 26.39 5.35 10.62
C LYS A 106 26.82 6.53 11.50
N TYR A 107 26.04 7.59 11.48
CA TYR A 107 26.28 8.77 12.31
C TYR A 107 26.28 8.42 13.80
N GLN A 108 25.32 7.61 14.26
CA GLN A 108 25.25 7.16 15.64
C GLN A 108 26.46 6.30 16.04
N ALA A 109 26.89 5.41 15.17
CA ALA A 109 28.05 4.56 15.40
C ALA A 109 29.34 5.39 15.55
N GLU A 110 29.49 6.45 14.75
CA GLU A 110 30.65 7.36 14.82
C GLU A 110 30.69 8.18 16.12
N LYS A 111 29.51 8.41 16.75
CA LYS A 111 29.43 9.15 18.00
C LYS A 111 29.69 8.33 19.24
N CYS A 112 29.54 7.05 19.11
CA CYS A 112 29.86 6.10 20.20
C CYS A 112 31.33 5.74 20.20
#